data_9d6393be9966622a61d7f0c7f00bc293
#
_entry.id   9d6393be9966622a61d7f0c7f00bc293
#
_cell.length_a   1.000
_cell.length_b   1.000
_cell.length_c   1.000
_cell.angle_alpha   90.00
_cell.angle_beta   90.00
_cell.angle_gamma   90.00
#
_symmetry.space_group_name_H-M   'P 1'
#
loop_
_entity.id
_entity.type
_entity.pdbx_description
1 polymer ?
#
loop_
_entity_poly.entity_id
_entity_poly.type
_entity_poly.pdbx_seq_one_letter_code
_entity_poly.pdbx_strand_id
1 'polypeptide(L)'
;MKVAVFGLGYVGTVTAACLAANGHDVWGIDPDESKVAAVSAGHSPVVEPGLDALLTQSVASGALHATCNPTQALDRADVSILCVGTPSGAGGETNLTFMNRVVEDLIQSFAVVEDTPAFHAVVIRSTVPPGTVESITNRLQAPFQDLRLDVGVAMCPEFLREGTGIADFYSPPYTVIGSTDPRAVESVSSLFAFLDSPLRVVHPRTAEALKYACNAFHATKISFANELGRIFGRLSVDTREVMALFCEDSFLNISPKYLRPGFAFGGSCLPKDLRSLLYLARTESIDIPLLSGTLASNRLSINEAIDRVVAGEGRRVALLGLSFKPGSDDLRESPYVELAEALLGKGYEVRIHDPILNPSSLIGTNRQYVESKLPHLKRILTASPREAIAGADVALVSFSTPDIVEALLELTPSRIIDLDGRLGPELEALDCYEGMSW
;
A
#
# COMPACT_ATOMS: atom_id res chain seq x y z
N MET A 1 15.74 -19.01 13.27
CA MET A 1 14.37 -19.48 13.53
C MET A 1 13.78 -19.96 12.23
N LYS A 2 12.87 -20.94 12.27
CA LYS A 2 12.05 -21.30 11.11
C LYS A 2 10.76 -20.50 11.14
N VAL A 3 10.48 -19.76 10.05
CA VAL A 3 9.41 -18.76 9.99
C VAL A 3 8.48 -19.07 8.82
N ALA A 4 7.20 -19.21 9.09
CA ALA A 4 6.15 -19.37 8.09
C ALA A 4 5.47 -18.00 7.83
N VAL A 5 5.52 -17.48 6.60
CA VAL A 5 4.92 -16.20 6.22
C VAL A 5 3.69 -16.45 5.35
N PHE A 6 2.51 -16.20 5.88
CA PHE A 6 1.24 -16.36 5.20
C PHE A 6 0.85 -15.10 4.42
N GLY A 7 0.73 -15.24 3.10
CA GLY A 7 0.44 -14.19 2.15
C GLY A 7 1.70 -13.62 1.51
N LEU A 8 1.87 -13.87 0.21
CA LEU A 8 2.94 -13.34 -0.63
C LEU A 8 2.46 -12.12 -1.45
N GLY A 9 1.75 -11.22 -0.76
CA GLY A 9 1.54 -9.85 -1.23
C GLY A 9 2.76 -8.98 -0.93
N TYR A 10 2.60 -7.65 -1.03
CA TYR A 10 3.70 -6.71 -0.83
C TYR A 10 4.40 -6.90 0.53
N VAL A 11 3.63 -6.79 1.62
CA VAL A 11 4.16 -6.89 3.00
C VAL A 11 4.81 -8.26 3.25
N GLY A 12 4.13 -9.33 2.83
CA GLY A 12 4.63 -10.68 3.08
C GLY A 12 5.90 -11.00 2.30
N THR A 13 5.97 -10.61 1.03
CA THR A 13 7.16 -10.87 0.20
C THR A 13 8.37 -10.09 0.70
N VAL A 14 8.21 -8.79 1.01
CA VAL A 14 9.29 -7.98 1.59
C VAL A 14 9.72 -8.55 2.95
N THR A 15 8.75 -8.89 3.82
CA THR A 15 9.05 -9.48 5.14
C THR A 15 9.81 -10.80 5.00
N ALA A 16 9.34 -11.72 4.13
CA ALA A 16 9.99 -13.01 3.92
C ALA A 16 11.42 -12.88 3.39
N ALA A 17 11.62 -12.03 2.38
CA ALA A 17 12.93 -11.79 1.80
C ALA A 17 13.91 -11.18 2.81
N CYS A 18 13.49 -10.16 3.56
CA CYS A 18 14.33 -9.51 4.57
C CYS A 18 14.68 -10.45 5.74
N LEU A 19 13.73 -11.25 6.22
CA LEU A 19 14.01 -12.24 7.27
C LEU A 19 14.98 -13.32 6.79
N ALA A 20 14.79 -13.85 5.58
CA ALA A 20 15.69 -14.84 5.00
C ALA A 20 17.12 -14.29 4.85
N ALA A 21 17.28 -13.05 4.40
CA ALA A 21 18.57 -12.38 4.31
C ALA A 21 19.27 -12.17 5.66
N ASN A 22 18.50 -12.21 6.76
CA ASN A 22 19.03 -12.09 8.13
C ASN A 22 19.15 -13.43 8.86
N GLY A 23 19.24 -14.53 8.10
CA GLY A 23 19.62 -15.84 8.63
C GLY A 23 18.47 -16.66 9.22
N HIS A 24 17.23 -16.32 8.90
CA HIS A 24 16.07 -17.16 9.20
C HIS A 24 15.80 -18.15 8.08
N ASP A 25 15.28 -19.34 8.39
CA ASP A 25 14.72 -20.29 7.43
C ASP A 25 13.25 -19.92 7.20
N VAL A 26 12.95 -19.33 6.04
CA VAL A 26 11.67 -18.70 5.77
C VAL A 26 10.87 -19.47 4.73
N TRP A 27 9.62 -19.75 5.04
CA TRP A 27 8.65 -20.37 4.15
C TRP A 27 7.49 -19.40 3.86
N GLY A 28 7.43 -18.92 2.63
CA GLY A 28 6.31 -18.11 2.14
C GLY A 28 5.14 -19.00 1.70
N ILE A 29 3.94 -18.67 2.15
CA ILE A 29 2.72 -19.43 1.85
C ILE A 29 1.72 -18.51 1.17
N ASP A 30 1.23 -18.89 -0.01
CA ASP A 30 0.14 -18.18 -0.69
C ASP A 30 -0.68 -19.19 -1.50
N PRO A 31 -2.02 -19.09 -1.52
CA PRO A 31 -2.86 -19.96 -2.36
C PRO A 31 -2.72 -19.69 -3.87
N ASP A 32 -2.11 -18.57 -4.25
CA ASP A 32 -1.86 -18.22 -5.64
C ASP A 32 -0.56 -18.87 -6.13
N GLU A 33 -0.71 -19.94 -6.94
CA GLU A 33 0.41 -20.70 -7.51
C GLU A 33 1.38 -19.80 -8.32
N SER A 34 0.88 -18.73 -8.94
CA SER A 34 1.73 -17.83 -9.73
C SER A 34 2.71 -17.04 -8.84
N LYS A 35 2.28 -16.60 -7.66
CA LYS A 35 3.15 -15.94 -6.70
C LYS A 35 4.17 -16.90 -6.11
N VAL A 36 3.72 -18.10 -5.74
CA VAL A 36 4.60 -19.15 -5.21
C VAL A 36 5.67 -19.51 -6.25
N ALA A 37 5.29 -19.69 -7.51
CA ALA A 37 6.23 -19.97 -8.59
C ALA A 37 7.24 -18.82 -8.79
N ALA A 38 6.78 -17.58 -8.77
CA ALA A 38 7.63 -16.40 -8.89
C ALA A 38 8.68 -16.34 -7.77
N VAL A 39 8.25 -16.44 -6.50
CA VAL A 39 9.15 -16.41 -5.34
C VAL A 39 10.11 -17.59 -5.36
N SER A 40 9.65 -18.81 -5.69
CA SER A 40 10.50 -19.98 -5.80
C SER A 40 11.56 -19.86 -6.91
N ALA A 41 11.28 -19.08 -7.95
CA ALA A 41 12.24 -18.77 -9.01
C ALA A 41 13.16 -17.58 -8.67
N GLY A 42 13.03 -16.98 -7.48
CA GLY A 42 13.78 -15.79 -7.06
C GLY A 42 13.29 -14.48 -7.67
N HIS A 43 12.04 -14.45 -8.16
CA HIS A 43 11.41 -13.29 -8.74
C HIS A 43 10.31 -12.73 -7.83
N SER A 44 10.18 -11.42 -7.82
CA SER A 44 9.17 -10.76 -7.00
C SER A 44 7.79 -10.77 -7.68
N PRO A 45 6.72 -11.15 -6.96
CA PRO A 45 5.35 -10.97 -7.44
C PRO A 45 4.84 -9.53 -7.29
N VAL A 46 5.66 -8.62 -6.77
CA VAL A 46 5.33 -7.21 -6.53
C VAL A 46 6.48 -6.31 -6.97
N VAL A 47 6.20 -5.05 -7.29
CA VAL A 47 7.23 -4.10 -7.71
C VAL A 47 7.83 -3.43 -6.48
N GLU A 48 9.11 -3.72 -6.20
CA GLU A 48 9.88 -3.08 -5.13
C GLU A 48 11.36 -3.05 -5.53
N PRO A 49 12.01 -1.87 -5.51
CA PRO A 49 13.43 -1.76 -5.85
C PRO A 49 14.32 -2.65 -4.99
N GLY A 50 15.12 -3.50 -5.63
CA GLY A 50 16.06 -4.39 -4.94
C GLY A 50 15.47 -5.72 -4.46
N LEU A 51 14.15 -5.90 -4.50
CA LEU A 51 13.50 -7.10 -3.98
C LEU A 51 13.83 -8.36 -4.80
N ASP A 52 13.89 -8.27 -6.13
CA ASP A 52 14.31 -9.39 -6.98
C ASP A 52 15.72 -9.90 -6.63
N ALA A 53 16.67 -8.99 -6.43
CA ALA A 53 18.03 -9.38 -6.05
C ALA A 53 18.06 -10.09 -4.69
N LEU A 54 17.28 -9.58 -3.72
CA LEU A 54 17.18 -10.16 -2.38
C LEU A 54 16.53 -11.55 -2.41
N LEU A 55 15.46 -11.72 -3.19
CA LEU A 55 14.77 -13.00 -3.38
C LEU A 55 15.70 -14.01 -4.07
N THR A 56 16.35 -13.63 -5.17
CA THR A 56 17.29 -14.49 -5.89
C THR A 56 18.39 -15.02 -4.97
N GLN A 57 18.98 -14.13 -4.14
CA GLN A 57 20.01 -14.51 -3.18
C GLN A 57 19.46 -15.45 -2.11
N SER A 58 18.30 -15.15 -1.55
CA SER A 58 17.70 -15.91 -0.45
C SER A 58 17.24 -17.30 -0.90
N VAL A 59 16.70 -17.42 -2.10
CA VAL A 59 16.33 -18.72 -2.71
C VAL A 59 17.58 -19.52 -3.04
N ALA A 60 18.60 -18.91 -3.65
CA ALA A 60 19.84 -19.59 -4.01
C ALA A 60 20.62 -20.10 -2.78
N SER A 61 20.54 -19.41 -1.65
CA SER A 61 21.13 -19.87 -0.38
C SER A 61 20.31 -20.95 0.33
N GLY A 62 19.07 -21.21 -0.10
CA GLY A 62 18.14 -22.12 0.56
C GLY A 62 17.52 -21.55 1.85
N ALA A 63 17.64 -20.25 2.09
CA ALA A 63 17.05 -19.57 3.24
C ALA A 63 15.57 -19.17 3.01
N LEU A 64 15.12 -19.14 1.74
CA LEU A 64 13.74 -18.81 1.39
C LEU A 64 13.14 -19.90 0.51
N HIS A 65 11.98 -20.37 0.92
CA HIS A 65 11.15 -21.32 0.22
C HIS A 65 9.75 -20.75 0.01
N ALA A 66 9.01 -21.24 -1.00
CA ALA A 66 7.61 -20.87 -1.17
C ALA A 66 6.77 -22.11 -1.49
N THR A 67 5.52 -22.14 -0.97
CA THR A 67 4.61 -23.27 -1.15
C THR A 67 3.15 -22.83 -1.07
N CYS A 68 2.27 -23.59 -1.74
CA CYS A 68 0.82 -23.47 -1.53
C CYS A 68 0.31 -24.36 -0.38
N ASN A 69 1.18 -25.20 0.20
CA ASN A 69 0.82 -26.15 1.25
C ASN A 69 1.29 -25.64 2.64
N PRO A 70 0.36 -25.17 3.50
CA PRO A 70 0.72 -24.69 4.85
C PRO A 70 1.41 -25.75 5.69
N THR A 71 1.01 -27.03 5.60
CA THR A 71 1.58 -28.10 6.40
C THR A 71 3.08 -28.27 6.17
N GLN A 72 3.53 -28.12 4.92
CA GLN A 72 4.95 -28.19 4.59
C GLN A 72 5.77 -27.08 5.24
N ALA A 73 5.21 -25.88 5.32
CA ALA A 73 5.87 -24.72 5.91
C ALA A 73 5.89 -24.76 7.45
N LEU A 74 4.86 -25.37 8.04
CA LEU A 74 4.67 -25.39 9.50
C LEU A 74 5.43 -26.51 10.22
N ASP A 75 5.98 -27.49 9.49
CA ASP A 75 6.84 -28.49 10.09
C ASP A 75 8.03 -27.81 10.79
N ARG A 76 8.16 -27.97 12.12
CA ARG A 76 9.16 -27.32 13.00
C ARG A 76 9.17 -25.79 12.95
N ALA A 77 8.10 -25.13 12.53
CA ALA A 77 8.05 -23.67 12.49
C ALA A 77 7.96 -23.07 13.90
N ASP A 78 8.86 -22.15 14.22
CA ASP A 78 8.86 -21.41 15.49
C ASP A 78 7.81 -20.30 15.49
N VAL A 79 7.63 -19.64 14.32
CA VAL A 79 6.81 -18.44 14.18
C VAL A 79 6.00 -18.50 12.89
N SER A 80 4.72 -18.14 12.97
CA SER A 80 3.87 -17.84 11.81
C SER A 80 3.57 -16.36 11.74
N ILE A 81 3.88 -15.72 10.61
CA ILE A 81 3.59 -14.30 10.35
C ILE A 81 2.42 -14.20 9.37
N LEU A 82 1.35 -13.54 9.79
CA LEU A 82 0.15 -13.36 9.01
C LEU A 82 0.18 -12.03 8.27
N CYS A 83 0.50 -12.09 6.95
CA CYS A 83 0.60 -10.94 6.03
C CYS A 83 -0.51 -10.96 4.97
N VAL A 84 -1.64 -11.57 5.27
CA VAL A 84 -2.74 -11.69 4.32
C VAL A 84 -3.52 -10.39 4.15
N GLY A 85 -4.15 -10.24 2.98
CA GLY A 85 -4.98 -9.07 2.70
C GLY A 85 -6.18 -8.97 3.64
N THR A 86 -6.50 -7.75 4.03
CA THR A 86 -7.70 -7.41 4.82
C THR A 86 -8.53 -6.36 4.07
N PRO A 87 -9.20 -6.74 2.97
CA PRO A 87 -9.94 -5.81 2.14
C PRO A 87 -11.16 -5.23 2.88
N SER A 88 -11.68 -4.11 2.36
CA SER A 88 -12.93 -3.56 2.89
C SER A 88 -14.12 -4.39 2.45
N GLY A 89 -15.02 -4.69 3.37
CA GLY A 89 -16.34 -5.22 3.06
C GLY A 89 -17.29 -4.13 2.52
N ALA A 90 -18.52 -4.52 2.20
CA ALA A 90 -19.51 -3.64 1.57
C ALA A 90 -19.91 -2.44 2.45
N GLY A 91 -19.87 -2.59 3.77
CA GLY A 91 -20.16 -1.52 4.74
C GLY A 91 -18.94 -0.70 5.15
N GLY A 92 -17.75 -1.03 4.64
CA GLY A 92 -16.47 -0.41 5.03
C GLY A 92 -15.75 -1.12 6.17
N GLU A 93 -16.32 -2.21 6.69
CA GLU A 93 -15.68 -3.07 7.69
C GLU A 93 -14.42 -3.73 7.14
N THR A 94 -13.49 -4.04 8.01
CA THR A 94 -12.33 -4.85 7.64
C THR A 94 -12.73 -6.30 7.46
N ASN A 95 -12.60 -6.84 6.26
CA ASN A 95 -12.92 -8.25 5.99
C ASN A 95 -11.76 -9.15 6.42
N LEU A 96 -11.98 -9.94 7.46
CA LEU A 96 -11.01 -10.87 8.02
C LEU A 96 -11.11 -12.30 7.46
N THR A 97 -11.81 -12.52 6.36
CA THR A 97 -12.01 -13.87 5.78
C THR A 97 -10.68 -14.57 5.52
N PHE A 98 -9.69 -13.89 4.92
CA PHE A 98 -8.37 -14.49 4.67
C PHE A 98 -7.61 -14.77 5.97
N MET A 99 -7.70 -13.86 6.95
CA MET A 99 -7.13 -14.06 8.28
C MET A 99 -7.73 -15.28 8.96
N ASN A 100 -9.05 -15.40 8.92
CA ASN A 100 -9.77 -16.53 9.48
C ASN A 100 -9.39 -17.84 8.81
N ARG A 101 -9.19 -17.83 7.49
CA ARG A 101 -8.72 -19.00 6.75
C ARG A 101 -7.34 -19.43 7.20
N VAL A 102 -6.40 -18.50 7.35
CA VAL A 102 -5.06 -18.83 7.87
C VAL A 102 -5.13 -19.43 9.27
N VAL A 103 -6.01 -18.95 10.14
CA VAL A 103 -6.21 -19.54 11.47
C VAL A 103 -6.70 -20.99 11.36
N GLU A 104 -7.61 -21.30 10.45
CA GLU A 104 -8.04 -22.68 10.16
C GLU A 104 -6.89 -23.53 9.58
N ASP A 105 -6.13 -22.98 8.64
CA ASP A 105 -4.97 -23.65 8.03
C ASP A 105 -3.91 -23.98 9.10
N LEU A 106 -3.66 -23.09 10.07
CA LEU A 106 -2.79 -23.34 11.23
C LEU A 106 -3.29 -24.54 12.06
N ILE A 107 -4.57 -24.53 12.44
CA ILE A 107 -5.18 -25.61 13.25
C ILE A 107 -5.07 -26.95 12.53
N GLN A 108 -5.47 -26.99 11.25
CA GLN A 108 -5.46 -28.21 10.46
C GLN A 108 -4.06 -28.73 10.19
N SER A 109 -3.11 -27.85 9.91
CA SER A 109 -1.73 -28.24 9.63
C SER A 109 -1.02 -28.78 10.86
N PHE A 110 -1.14 -28.12 12.01
CA PHE A 110 -0.52 -28.62 13.23
C PHE A 110 -1.14 -29.92 13.76
N ALA A 111 -2.35 -30.25 13.34
CA ALA A 111 -2.96 -31.55 13.65
C ALA A 111 -2.33 -32.74 12.90
N VAL A 112 -1.58 -32.48 11.82
CA VAL A 112 -0.96 -33.51 10.97
C VAL A 112 0.56 -33.43 10.86
N VAL A 113 1.17 -32.33 11.32
CA VAL A 113 2.63 -32.16 11.38
C VAL A 113 3.21 -33.11 12.44
N GLU A 114 4.28 -33.86 12.09
CA GLU A 114 4.87 -34.85 12.98
C GLU A 114 5.77 -34.23 14.05
N ASP A 115 6.40 -33.09 13.75
CA ASP A 115 7.40 -32.45 14.63
C ASP A 115 6.97 -31.01 14.94
N THR A 116 6.31 -30.85 16.07
CA THR A 116 5.83 -29.55 16.55
C THR A 116 6.78 -28.94 17.57
N PRO A 117 7.02 -27.62 17.58
CA PRO A 117 7.78 -26.96 18.63
C PRO A 117 7.02 -27.02 19.96
N ALA A 118 7.71 -26.83 21.08
CA ALA A 118 7.05 -26.73 22.39
C ALA A 118 6.18 -25.47 22.51
N PHE A 119 6.52 -24.42 21.79
CA PHE A 119 5.81 -23.16 21.72
C PHE A 119 5.84 -22.62 20.30
N HIS A 120 4.70 -22.12 19.82
CA HIS A 120 4.58 -21.48 18.51
C HIS A 120 4.02 -20.06 18.64
N ALA A 121 4.72 -19.07 18.05
CA ALA A 121 4.23 -17.70 18.02
C ALA A 121 3.44 -17.40 16.74
N VAL A 122 2.23 -16.88 16.87
CA VAL A 122 1.42 -16.38 15.76
C VAL A 122 1.48 -14.86 15.76
N VAL A 123 2.07 -14.28 14.74
CA VAL A 123 2.32 -12.85 14.61
C VAL A 123 1.42 -12.24 13.54
N ILE A 124 0.49 -11.41 13.93
CA ILE A 124 -0.36 -10.66 13.00
C ILE A 124 0.42 -9.43 12.54
N ARG A 125 0.67 -9.35 11.24
CA ARG A 125 1.33 -8.20 10.61
C ARG A 125 0.37 -7.41 9.70
N SER A 126 -0.73 -8.05 9.29
CA SER A 126 -1.82 -7.39 8.57
C SER A 126 -2.51 -6.33 9.44
N THR A 127 -3.02 -5.29 8.81
CA THR A 127 -3.84 -4.27 9.50
C THR A 127 -5.20 -4.86 9.88
N VAL A 128 -5.45 -4.95 11.17
CA VAL A 128 -6.67 -5.56 11.74
C VAL A 128 -7.32 -4.67 12.80
N PRO A 129 -8.65 -4.76 13.00
CA PRO A 129 -9.34 -4.02 14.05
C PRO A 129 -8.87 -4.39 15.45
N PRO A 130 -8.93 -3.44 16.41
CA PRO A 130 -8.68 -3.73 17.81
C PRO A 130 -9.56 -4.87 18.35
N GLY A 131 -8.92 -5.83 19.02
CA GLY A 131 -9.56 -7.05 19.55
C GLY A 131 -9.35 -8.29 18.68
N THR A 132 -8.70 -8.17 17.52
CA THR A 132 -8.41 -9.31 16.63
C THR A 132 -7.44 -10.30 17.27
N VAL A 133 -6.38 -9.83 17.96
CA VAL A 133 -5.44 -10.69 18.68
C VAL A 133 -6.16 -11.55 19.72
N GLU A 134 -7.04 -10.93 20.52
CA GLU A 134 -7.82 -11.63 21.53
C GLU A 134 -8.73 -12.68 20.89
N SER A 135 -9.41 -12.34 19.80
CA SER A 135 -10.29 -13.25 19.06
C SER A 135 -9.53 -14.46 18.52
N ILE A 136 -8.35 -14.24 17.92
CA ILE A 136 -7.52 -15.33 17.40
C ILE A 136 -6.93 -16.17 18.53
N THR A 137 -6.48 -15.56 19.62
CA THR A 137 -6.01 -16.28 20.80
C THR A 137 -7.08 -17.25 21.31
N ASN A 138 -8.31 -16.79 21.51
CA ASN A 138 -9.40 -17.63 21.96
C ASN A 138 -9.73 -18.78 20.99
N ARG A 139 -9.62 -18.55 19.70
CA ARG A 139 -9.87 -19.60 18.69
C ARG A 139 -8.76 -20.67 18.64
N LEU A 140 -7.53 -20.29 18.91
CA LEU A 140 -6.39 -21.22 18.89
C LEU A 140 -6.26 -22.01 20.20
N GLN A 141 -6.75 -21.50 21.35
CA GLN A 141 -6.51 -22.10 22.65
C GLN A 141 -6.96 -23.57 22.73
N ALA A 142 -8.22 -23.88 22.45
CA ALA A 142 -8.73 -25.23 22.61
C ALA A 142 -8.09 -26.23 21.62
N PRO A 143 -8.05 -25.96 20.28
CA PRO A 143 -7.40 -26.88 19.34
C PRO A 143 -5.93 -27.14 19.64
N PHE A 144 -5.17 -26.10 20.04
CA PHE A 144 -3.74 -26.25 20.31
C PHE A 144 -3.47 -26.94 21.64
N GLN A 145 -4.35 -26.76 22.64
CA GLN A 145 -4.28 -27.51 23.89
C GLN A 145 -4.48 -29.02 23.67
N ASP A 146 -5.41 -29.39 22.79
CA ASP A 146 -5.61 -30.80 22.41
C ASP A 146 -4.38 -31.39 21.70
N LEU A 147 -3.64 -30.59 20.94
CA LEU A 147 -2.40 -30.95 20.27
C LEU A 147 -1.17 -30.90 21.20
N ARG A 148 -1.33 -30.47 22.44
CA ARG A 148 -0.23 -30.23 23.41
C ARG A 148 0.83 -29.25 22.88
N LEU A 149 0.42 -28.29 22.08
CA LEU A 149 1.23 -27.23 21.54
C LEU A 149 0.85 -25.92 22.23
N ASP A 150 1.81 -25.29 22.89
CA ASP A 150 1.60 -23.95 23.43
C ASP A 150 1.64 -22.90 22.31
N VAL A 151 0.67 -22.00 22.29
CA VAL A 151 0.59 -20.93 21.29
C VAL A 151 0.45 -19.57 21.95
N GLY A 152 1.23 -18.60 21.47
CA GLY A 152 1.08 -17.19 21.83
C GLY A 152 0.78 -16.34 20.61
N VAL A 153 -0.12 -15.36 20.74
CA VAL A 153 -0.48 -14.46 19.64
C VAL A 153 0.03 -13.05 19.93
N ALA A 154 0.63 -12.43 18.93
CA ALA A 154 1.09 -11.05 19.00
C ALA A 154 0.66 -10.26 17.75
N MET A 155 0.40 -8.97 17.93
CA MET A 155 0.34 -7.98 16.86
C MET A 155 1.72 -7.35 16.70
N CYS A 156 2.28 -7.37 15.49
CA CYS A 156 3.48 -6.63 15.14
C CYS A 156 3.22 -5.86 13.84
N PRO A 157 2.65 -4.64 13.92
CA PRO A 157 2.29 -3.87 12.74
C PRO A 157 3.53 -3.51 11.90
N GLU A 158 3.32 -3.39 10.60
CA GLU A 158 4.33 -2.92 9.65
C GLU A 158 4.13 -1.43 9.33
N PHE A 159 5.19 -0.76 8.89
CA PHE A 159 5.17 0.64 8.47
C PHE A 159 5.84 0.79 7.09
N LEU A 160 5.76 -0.24 6.27
CA LEU A 160 6.37 -0.29 4.94
C LEU A 160 5.62 0.62 3.97
N ARG A 161 6.38 1.29 3.11
CA ARG A 161 5.85 2.08 2.00
C ARG A 161 6.30 1.45 0.69
N GLU A 162 5.37 1.21 -0.21
CA GLU A 162 5.68 0.69 -1.54
C GLU A 162 6.71 1.59 -2.24
N GLY A 163 7.74 0.96 -2.81
CA GLY A 163 8.88 1.63 -3.43
C GLY A 163 10.04 1.96 -2.49
N THR A 164 9.87 1.78 -1.16
CA THR A 164 10.92 1.93 -0.15
C THR A 164 10.80 0.87 0.96
N GLY A 165 10.05 -0.20 0.70
CA GLY A 165 9.68 -1.18 1.72
C GLY A 165 10.87 -1.91 2.34
N ILE A 166 11.90 -2.22 1.55
CA ILE A 166 13.13 -2.84 2.08
C ILE A 166 13.85 -1.88 3.04
N ALA A 167 14.01 -0.61 2.64
CA ALA A 167 14.63 0.40 3.48
C ALA A 167 13.81 0.66 4.76
N ASP A 168 12.49 0.73 4.63
CA ASP A 168 11.57 0.91 5.76
C ASP A 168 11.57 -0.31 6.70
N PHE A 169 11.78 -1.51 6.16
CA PHE A 169 11.90 -2.72 6.96
C PHE A 169 13.15 -2.70 7.85
N TYR A 170 14.30 -2.27 7.30
CA TYR A 170 15.57 -2.21 8.04
C TYR A 170 15.70 -0.99 8.95
N SER A 171 14.96 0.07 8.70
CA SER A 171 15.03 1.32 9.48
C SER A 171 13.64 1.79 9.92
N PRO A 172 12.87 0.96 10.64
CA PRO A 172 11.58 1.37 11.16
C PRO A 172 11.79 2.37 12.32
N PRO A 173 10.87 3.33 12.51
CA PRO A 173 10.96 4.28 13.62
C PRO A 173 10.91 3.59 14.99
N TYR A 174 10.29 2.45 15.07
CA TYR A 174 10.18 1.55 16.23
C TYR A 174 9.66 0.18 15.80
N THR A 175 9.97 -0.86 16.57
CA THR A 175 9.31 -2.17 16.49
C THR A 175 8.29 -2.27 17.61
N VAL A 176 7.00 -2.47 17.26
CA VAL A 176 5.90 -2.57 18.24
C VAL A 176 5.45 -4.02 18.36
N ILE A 177 5.33 -4.51 19.58
CA ILE A 177 4.81 -5.85 19.89
C ILE A 177 3.61 -5.71 20.82
N GLY A 178 2.44 -6.04 20.32
CA GLY A 178 1.19 -6.09 21.10
C GLY A 178 0.88 -7.52 21.50
N SER A 179 1.22 -7.92 22.71
CA SER A 179 0.88 -9.24 23.24
C SER A 179 0.76 -9.22 24.75
N THR A 180 -0.06 -10.12 25.28
CA THR A 180 -0.15 -10.41 26.72
C THR A 180 0.63 -11.67 27.11
N ASP A 181 1.14 -12.46 26.14
CA ASP A 181 1.99 -13.62 26.37
C ASP A 181 3.47 -13.21 26.28
N PRO A 182 4.25 -13.32 27.39
CA PRO A 182 5.68 -12.98 27.39
C PRO A 182 6.50 -13.81 26.41
N ARG A 183 6.13 -15.07 26.13
CA ARG A 183 6.83 -15.95 25.19
C ARG A 183 6.63 -15.48 23.74
N ALA A 184 5.42 -15.02 23.41
CA ALA A 184 5.18 -14.40 22.12
C ALA A 184 5.98 -13.09 21.95
N VAL A 185 6.09 -12.28 23.00
CA VAL A 185 6.93 -11.09 23.01
C VAL A 185 8.40 -11.46 22.78
N GLU A 186 8.91 -12.47 23.47
CA GLU A 186 10.30 -12.96 23.34
C GLU A 186 10.57 -13.48 21.93
N SER A 187 9.66 -14.30 21.37
CA SER A 187 9.78 -14.84 20.01
C SER A 187 9.85 -13.72 18.96
N VAL A 188 8.94 -12.73 19.04
CA VAL A 188 8.93 -11.60 18.10
C VAL A 188 10.15 -10.70 18.30
N SER A 189 10.57 -10.46 19.55
CA SER A 189 11.78 -9.67 19.84
C SER A 189 13.03 -10.34 19.25
N SER A 190 13.15 -11.65 19.39
CA SER A 190 14.25 -12.44 18.82
C SER A 190 14.22 -12.45 17.29
N LEU A 191 13.04 -12.52 16.71
CA LEU A 191 12.84 -12.50 15.25
C LEU A 191 13.36 -11.20 14.61
N PHE A 192 13.19 -10.07 15.28
CA PHE A 192 13.60 -8.74 14.79
C PHE A 192 14.84 -8.18 15.52
N ALA A 193 15.60 -9.02 16.23
CA ALA A 193 16.75 -8.59 17.03
C ALA A 193 17.87 -7.92 16.22
N PHE A 194 17.93 -8.14 14.91
CA PHE A 194 18.88 -7.51 14.00
C PHE A 194 18.54 -6.06 13.64
N LEU A 195 17.31 -5.58 13.95
CA LEU A 195 16.91 -4.20 13.71
C LEU A 195 17.42 -3.28 14.82
N ASP A 196 18.08 -2.20 14.41
CA ASP A 196 18.47 -1.13 15.33
C ASP A 196 17.30 -0.13 15.48
N SER A 197 16.23 -0.58 16.11
CA SER A 197 15.05 0.24 16.34
C SER A 197 14.52 0.08 17.76
N PRO A 198 13.96 1.16 18.37
CA PRO A 198 13.39 1.06 19.71
C PRO A 198 12.26 0.02 19.76
N LEU A 199 12.40 -0.99 20.63
CA LEU A 199 11.36 -1.96 20.89
C LEU A 199 10.30 -1.36 21.83
N ARG A 200 9.02 -1.54 21.50
CA ARG A 200 7.86 -1.11 22.30
C ARG A 200 6.91 -2.28 22.51
N VAL A 201 6.82 -2.77 23.73
CA VAL A 201 5.84 -3.77 24.13
C VAL A 201 4.61 -3.06 24.69
N VAL A 202 3.45 -3.36 24.11
CA VAL A 202 2.18 -2.68 24.45
C VAL A 202 1.02 -3.69 24.51
N HIS A 203 -0.12 -3.26 25.01
CA HIS A 203 -1.34 -4.06 24.95
C HIS A 203 -1.72 -4.35 23.48
N PRO A 204 -2.23 -5.54 23.12
CA PRO A 204 -2.58 -5.90 21.74
C PRO A 204 -3.44 -4.84 21.02
N ARG A 205 -4.50 -4.38 21.67
CA ARG A 205 -5.39 -3.34 21.10
C ARG A 205 -4.69 -2.03 20.79
N THR A 206 -3.65 -1.69 21.54
CA THR A 206 -2.83 -0.50 21.26
C THR A 206 -2.03 -0.68 19.98
N ALA A 207 -1.41 -1.84 19.79
CA ALA A 207 -0.63 -2.14 18.58
C ALA A 207 -1.55 -2.20 17.33
N GLU A 208 -2.74 -2.81 17.46
CA GLU A 208 -3.74 -2.85 16.40
C GLU A 208 -4.23 -1.44 16.03
N ALA A 209 -4.57 -0.60 17.01
CA ALA A 209 -5.03 0.76 16.80
C ALA A 209 -3.97 1.67 16.21
N LEU A 210 -2.69 1.48 16.56
CA LEU A 210 -1.58 2.32 16.11
C LEU A 210 -1.47 2.37 14.59
N LYS A 211 -1.61 1.23 13.91
CA LYS A 211 -1.54 1.18 12.44
C LYS A 211 -2.64 2.02 11.79
N TYR A 212 -3.87 1.94 12.29
CA TYR A 212 -4.97 2.78 11.82
C TYR A 212 -4.68 4.27 12.05
N ALA A 213 -4.18 4.61 13.23
CA ALA A 213 -3.84 5.99 13.56
C ALA A 213 -2.79 6.56 12.59
N CYS A 214 -1.72 5.79 12.32
CA CYS A 214 -0.68 6.19 11.36
C CYS A 214 -1.25 6.42 9.96
N ASN A 215 -2.01 5.46 9.43
CA ASN A 215 -2.55 5.56 8.08
C ASN A 215 -3.59 6.69 7.96
N ALA A 216 -4.49 6.84 8.95
CA ALA A 216 -5.45 7.93 8.98
C ALA A 216 -4.76 9.30 9.04
N PHE A 217 -3.69 9.42 9.83
CA PHE A 217 -2.92 10.66 9.91
C PHE A 217 -2.20 10.98 8.60
N HIS A 218 -1.64 9.99 7.92
CA HIS A 218 -1.06 10.19 6.58
C HIS A 218 -2.11 10.72 5.60
N ALA A 219 -3.29 10.10 5.56
CA ALA A 219 -4.39 10.56 4.71
C ALA A 219 -4.85 11.98 5.05
N THR A 220 -4.94 12.28 6.35
CA THR A 220 -5.31 13.62 6.84
C THR A 220 -4.30 14.68 6.41
N LYS A 221 -2.99 14.40 6.47
CA LYS A 221 -1.94 15.33 6.04
C LYS A 221 -2.07 15.71 4.56
N ILE A 222 -2.31 14.72 3.70
CA ILE A 222 -2.50 14.99 2.26
C ILE A 222 -3.72 15.88 2.03
N SER A 223 -4.86 15.53 2.62
CA SER A 223 -6.10 16.28 2.47
C SER A 223 -5.98 17.71 3.03
N PHE A 224 -5.28 17.86 4.15
CA PHE A 224 -4.98 19.17 4.72
C PHE A 224 -4.19 20.06 3.74
N ALA A 225 -3.10 19.55 3.19
CA ALA A 225 -2.31 20.30 2.22
C ALA A 225 -3.13 20.66 0.98
N ASN A 226 -3.93 19.72 0.46
CA ASN A 226 -4.78 19.96 -0.69
C ASN A 226 -5.91 20.98 -0.40
N GLU A 227 -6.49 20.97 0.79
CA GLU A 227 -7.49 21.98 1.17
C GLU A 227 -6.90 23.37 1.25
N LEU A 228 -5.71 23.52 1.83
CA LEU A 228 -4.98 24.78 1.83
C LEU A 228 -4.65 25.23 0.41
N GLY A 229 -4.25 24.27 -0.46
CA GLY A 229 -4.00 24.55 -1.86
C GLY A 229 -5.19 25.15 -2.59
N ARG A 230 -6.38 24.62 -2.35
CA ARG A 230 -7.62 25.19 -2.93
C ARG A 230 -7.92 26.61 -2.45
N ILE A 231 -7.72 26.88 -1.16
CA ILE A 231 -7.94 28.23 -0.58
C ILE A 231 -6.90 29.20 -1.13
N PHE A 232 -5.63 28.87 -1.02
CA PHE A 232 -4.53 29.78 -1.35
C PHE A 232 -4.40 30.01 -2.85
N GLY A 233 -4.68 29.00 -3.68
CA GLY A 233 -4.76 29.17 -5.12
C GLY A 233 -5.83 30.20 -5.55
N ARG A 234 -6.98 30.26 -4.84
CA ARG A 234 -8.01 31.30 -5.06
C ARG A 234 -7.56 32.69 -4.66
N LEU A 235 -6.62 32.78 -3.75
CA LEU A 235 -6.04 34.05 -3.26
C LEU A 235 -4.76 34.43 -4.02
N SER A 236 -4.41 33.70 -5.09
CA SER A 236 -3.17 33.88 -5.86
C SER A 236 -1.90 33.74 -5.02
N VAL A 237 -1.91 32.84 -4.03
CA VAL A 237 -0.75 32.48 -3.22
C VAL A 237 -0.23 31.13 -3.68
N ASP A 238 1.07 31.00 -3.90
CA ASP A 238 1.69 29.71 -4.17
C ASP A 238 1.71 28.84 -2.92
N THR A 239 0.81 27.86 -2.89
CA THR A 239 0.68 26.97 -1.73
C THR A 239 1.90 26.09 -1.52
N ARG A 240 2.69 25.81 -2.56
CA ARG A 240 3.94 25.05 -2.43
C ARG A 240 4.96 25.81 -1.58
N GLU A 241 5.06 27.12 -1.80
CA GLU A 241 5.91 28.00 -1.01
C GLU A 241 5.45 28.04 0.46
N VAL A 242 4.14 28.22 0.67
CA VAL A 242 3.57 28.18 2.03
C VAL A 242 3.86 26.86 2.73
N MET A 243 3.64 25.72 2.04
CA MET A 243 3.86 24.41 2.63
C MET A 243 5.34 24.07 2.80
N ALA A 244 6.23 24.60 1.96
CA ALA A 244 7.66 24.47 2.16
C ALA A 244 8.09 25.15 3.48
N LEU A 245 7.71 26.40 3.68
CA LEU A 245 7.96 27.13 4.93
C LEU A 245 7.29 26.47 6.15
N PHE A 246 6.04 26.03 5.98
CA PHE A 246 5.34 25.27 7.03
C PHE A 246 6.11 24.03 7.49
N CYS A 247 6.74 23.32 6.56
CA CYS A 247 7.49 22.11 6.83
C CYS A 247 8.90 22.37 7.40
N GLU A 248 9.45 23.58 7.29
CA GLU A 248 10.70 23.96 7.95
C GLU A 248 10.56 23.96 9.47
N ASP A 249 9.35 24.26 9.99
CA ASP A 249 9.05 24.06 11.40
C ASP A 249 8.93 22.56 11.73
N SER A 250 10.07 21.92 11.84
CA SER A 250 10.17 20.51 12.27
C SER A 250 9.93 20.35 13.77
N PHE A 251 9.71 21.43 14.52
CA PHE A 251 9.50 21.43 15.95
C PHE A 251 8.00 21.42 16.32
N LEU A 252 7.16 22.20 15.62
CA LEU A 252 5.72 22.29 15.86
C LEU A 252 4.91 21.60 14.76
N ASN A 253 5.33 21.75 13.50
CA ASN A 253 4.75 21.09 12.37
C ASN A 253 5.46 19.75 12.14
N ILE A 254 4.93 18.87 11.38
CA ILE A 254 5.47 17.54 11.23
C ILE A 254 6.29 17.41 9.95
N SER A 255 6.88 16.24 9.74
CA SER A 255 7.66 15.90 8.56
C SER A 255 7.04 16.41 7.23
N PRO A 256 7.83 16.88 6.27
CA PRO A 256 7.34 17.34 4.97
C PRO A 256 6.67 16.27 4.11
N LYS A 257 6.79 15.02 4.46
CA LYS A 257 6.13 13.93 3.74
C LYS A 257 4.61 14.03 3.89
N TYR A 258 3.92 13.96 2.76
CA TYR A 258 2.45 14.09 2.64
C TYR A 258 1.88 15.49 2.92
N LEU A 259 2.71 16.51 3.15
CA LEU A 259 2.29 17.89 3.33
C LEU A 259 2.62 18.73 2.08
N ARG A 260 2.33 18.21 0.91
CA ARG A 260 2.37 18.94 -0.35
C ARG A 260 0.96 19.01 -0.93
N PRO A 261 0.54 20.17 -1.45
CA PRO A 261 -0.63 20.22 -2.29
C PRO A 261 -0.38 19.36 -3.52
N GLY A 262 -1.43 18.76 -4.03
CA GLY A 262 -1.37 17.85 -5.19
C GLY A 262 -2.72 17.21 -5.44
N PHE A 263 -2.72 16.05 -6.04
CA PHE A 263 -3.93 15.31 -6.36
C PHE A 263 -4.46 14.49 -5.18
N ALA A 264 -5.51 13.74 -5.42
CA ALA A 264 -6.11 12.86 -4.44
C ALA A 264 -5.17 11.74 -4.01
N PHE A 265 -5.23 11.33 -2.74
CA PHE A 265 -4.57 10.11 -2.30
C PHE A 265 -5.32 8.87 -2.76
N GLY A 266 -4.58 7.77 -2.93
CA GLY A 266 -5.12 6.48 -3.33
C GLY A 266 -4.28 5.32 -2.78
N GLY A 267 -4.33 4.20 -3.50
CA GLY A 267 -3.67 2.98 -3.11
C GLY A 267 -4.48 2.14 -2.14
N SER A 268 -4.00 0.94 -1.87
CA SER A 268 -4.73 -0.08 -1.12
C SER A 268 -4.88 0.17 0.38
N CYS A 269 -4.15 1.16 0.94
CA CYS A 269 -4.09 1.39 2.39
C CYS A 269 -4.91 2.59 2.86
N LEU A 270 -4.58 3.82 2.42
CA LEU A 270 -5.17 5.02 2.99
C LEU A 270 -6.71 5.07 2.89
N PRO A 271 -7.33 4.83 1.72
CA PRO A 271 -8.77 4.84 1.62
C PRO A 271 -9.43 3.72 2.42
N LYS A 272 -8.84 2.52 2.38
CA LYS A 272 -9.36 1.34 3.10
C LYS A 272 -9.35 1.56 4.61
N ASP A 273 -8.22 1.96 5.19
CA ASP A 273 -8.07 2.08 6.64
C ASP A 273 -8.89 3.24 7.19
N LEU A 274 -9.01 4.33 6.42
CA LEU A 274 -9.89 5.42 6.79
C LEU A 274 -11.37 4.98 6.80
N ARG A 275 -11.83 4.22 5.78
CA ARG A 275 -13.18 3.64 5.81
C ARG A 275 -13.39 2.68 6.98
N SER A 276 -12.38 1.88 7.32
CA SER A 276 -12.44 0.99 8.47
C SER A 276 -12.62 1.75 9.79
N LEU A 277 -11.88 2.86 9.99
CA LEU A 277 -12.08 3.73 11.15
C LEU A 277 -13.48 4.37 11.19
N LEU A 278 -13.98 4.82 10.03
CA LEU A 278 -15.34 5.36 9.93
C LEU A 278 -16.39 4.30 10.26
N TYR A 279 -16.17 3.07 9.85
CA TYR A 279 -17.03 1.94 10.20
C TYR A 279 -17.00 1.68 11.71
N LEU A 280 -15.81 1.58 12.31
CA LEU A 280 -15.65 1.38 13.75
C LEU A 280 -16.32 2.51 14.56
N ALA A 281 -16.14 3.75 14.16
CA ALA A 281 -16.81 4.88 14.84
C ALA A 281 -18.32 4.77 14.78
N ARG A 282 -18.89 4.37 13.64
CA ARG A 282 -20.35 4.13 13.52
C ARG A 282 -20.83 3.01 14.43
N THR A 283 -20.09 1.90 14.52
CA THR A 283 -20.47 0.79 15.42
C THR A 283 -20.46 1.19 16.89
N GLU A 284 -19.56 2.10 17.27
CA GLU A 284 -19.46 2.65 18.63
C GLU A 284 -20.30 3.92 18.85
N SER A 285 -21.08 4.35 17.85
CA SER A 285 -21.87 5.59 17.90
C SER A 285 -21.04 6.86 18.21
N ILE A 286 -19.84 6.94 17.61
CA ILE A 286 -18.90 8.05 17.76
C ILE A 286 -18.88 8.88 16.48
N ASP A 287 -19.06 10.20 16.60
CA ASP A 287 -18.90 11.16 15.52
C ASP A 287 -17.43 11.52 15.30
N ILE A 288 -16.93 11.37 14.07
CA ILE A 288 -15.56 11.71 13.67
C ILE A 288 -15.58 12.55 12.39
N PRO A 289 -16.03 13.82 12.46
CA PRO A 289 -16.30 14.65 11.28
C PRO A 289 -15.04 14.95 10.46
N LEU A 290 -13.87 15.17 11.06
CA LEU A 290 -12.63 15.42 10.36
C LEU A 290 -12.23 14.22 9.47
N LEU A 291 -12.23 13.01 10.03
CA LEU A 291 -11.89 11.82 9.24
C LEU A 291 -12.96 11.49 8.20
N SER A 292 -14.23 11.75 8.49
CA SER A 292 -15.31 11.64 7.51
C SER A 292 -15.13 12.65 6.38
N GLY A 293 -14.80 13.91 6.72
CA GLY A 293 -14.52 14.97 5.77
C GLY A 293 -13.30 14.68 4.91
N THR A 294 -12.32 13.92 5.41
CA THR A 294 -11.10 13.56 4.66
C THR A 294 -11.41 12.78 3.39
N LEU A 295 -12.32 11.80 3.44
CA LEU A 295 -12.75 11.07 2.21
C LEU A 295 -13.52 11.97 1.25
N ALA A 296 -14.40 12.83 1.76
CA ALA A 296 -15.13 13.78 0.94
C ALA A 296 -14.18 14.78 0.27
N SER A 297 -13.21 15.31 1.02
CA SER A 297 -12.16 16.20 0.50
C SER A 297 -11.32 15.53 -0.60
N ASN A 298 -10.95 14.27 -0.41
CA ASN A 298 -10.21 13.50 -1.41
C ASN A 298 -11.00 13.37 -2.72
N ARG A 299 -12.30 13.11 -2.62
CA ARG A 299 -13.19 13.02 -3.77
C ARG A 299 -13.31 14.36 -4.51
N LEU A 300 -13.36 15.48 -3.77
CA LEU A 300 -13.39 16.80 -4.38
C LEU A 300 -12.16 17.08 -5.25
N SER A 301 -10.96 16.62 -4.83
CA SER A 301 -9.76 16.77 -5.65
C SER A 301 -9.87 16.05 -7.00
N ILE A 302 -10.47 14.84 -7.03
CA ILE A 302 -10.72 14.13 -8.28
C ILE A 302 -11.73 14.89 -9.15
N ASN A 303 -12.84 15.34 -8.55
CA ASN A 303 -13.89 16.07 -9.27
C ASN A 303 -13.35 17.40 -9.84
N GLU A 304 -12.50 18.11 -9.09
CA GLU A 304 -11.88 19.35 -9.56
C GLU A 304 -11.01 19.14 -10.81
N ALA A 305 -10.22 18.05 -10.86
CA ALA A 305 -9.45 17.72 -12.05
C ALA A 305 -10.35 17.39 -13.25
N ILE A 306 -11.44 16.64 -13.01
CA ILE A 306 -12.44 16.35 -14.05
C ILE A 306 -13.08 17.66 -14.57
N ASP A 307 -13.49 18.54 -13.65
CA ASP A 307 -14.16 19.81 -14.01
C ASP A 307 -13.23 20.73 -14.80
N ARG A 308 -11.94 20.77 -14.47
CA ARG A 308 -10.93 21.53 -15.24
C ARG A 308 -10.78 21.01 -16.66
N VAL A 309 -10.78 19.69 -16.85
CA VAL A 309 -10.75 19.10 -18.20
C VAL A 309 -12.03 19.43 -18.95
N VAL A 310 -13.19 19.32 -18.31
CA VAL A 310 -14.50 19.55 -18.92
C VAL A 310 -14.72 21.03 -19.27
N ALA A 311 -14.18 21.96 -18.47
CA ALA A 311 -14.28 23.40 -18.73
C ALA A 311 -13.44 23.87 -19.93
N GLY A 312 -12.46 23.08 -20.36
CA GLY A 312 -11.63 23.39 -21.53
C GLY A 312 -12.23 22.89 -22.84
N GLU A 313 -11.62 23.34 -23.93
CA GLU A 313 -11.93 22.84 -25.25
C GLU A 313 -11.17 21.55 -25.57
N GLY A 314 -11.66 20.77 -26.53
CA GLY A 314 -11.04 19.52 -26.94
C GLY A 314 -11.60 18.28 -26.26
N ARG A 315 -11.23 17.10 -26.79
CA ARG A 315 -11.77 15.81 -26.34
C ARG A 315 -10.71 14.73 -26.20
N ARG A 316 -9.47 15.02 -26.57
CA ARG A 316 -8.35 14.08 -26.53
C ARG A 316 -7.46 14.38 -25.32
N VAL A 317 -7.36 13.43 -24.42
CA VAL A 317 -6.64 13.56 -23.17
C VAL A 317 -5.50 12.57 -23.12
N ALA A 318 -4.29 13.07 -22.86
CA ALA A 318 -3.15 12.25 -22.45
C ALA A 318 -3.08 12.20 -20.92
N LEU A 319 -3.13 11.00 -20.34
CA LEU A 319 -2.89 10.79 -18.90
C LEU A 319 -1.50 10.15 -18.72
N LEU A 320 -0.60 10.87 -18.08
CA LEU A 320 0.78 10.47 -17.89
C LEU A 320 0.99 10.01 -16.44
N GLY A 321 0.91 8.69 -16.25
CA GLY A 321 0.88 7.99 -14.98
C GLY A 321 -0.54 7.57 -14.57
N LEU A 322 -0.71 6.27 -14.30
CA LEU A 322 -1.99 5.66 -13.90
C LEU A 322 -1.91 5.04 -12.51
N SER A 323 -0.73 4.55 -12.13
CA SER A 323 -0.48 3.98 -10.81
C SER A 323 -0.67 5.03 -9.71
N PHE A 324 -1.08 4.62 -8.51
CA PHE A 324 -1.36 5.59 -7.45
C PHE A 324 -0.13 6.37 -6.99
N LYS A 325 1.07 5.93 -7.34
CA LYS A 325 2.35 6.64 -7.14
C LYS A 325 3.44 6.15 -8.11
N PRO A 326 4.48 6.96 -8.36
CA PRO A 326 5.64 6.55 -9.13
C PRO A 326 6.33 5.32 -8.53
N GLY A 327 6.83 4.42 -9.38
CA GLY A 327 7.57 3.24 -8.94
C GLY A 327 6.71 2.07 -8.46
N SER A 328 5.40 2.10 -8.69
CA SER A 328 4.46 1.04 -8.35
C SER A 328 3.62 0.67 -9.57
N ASP A 329 3.22 -0.59 -9.68
CA ASP A 329 2.22 -1.08 -10.64
C ASP A 329 0.83 -1.26 -9.99
N ASP A 330 0.66 -0.83 -8.74
CA ASP A 330 -0.60 -0.95 -8.01
C ASP A 330 -1.60 0.10 -8.50
N LEU A 331 -2.69 -0.37 -9.08
CA LEU A 331 -3.79 0.44 -9.60
C LEU A 331 -5.01 0.47 -8.67
N ARG A 332 -4.97 -0.31 -7.58
CA ARG A 332 -6.10 -0.42 -6.65
C ARG A 332 -6.37 0.93 -5.98
N GLU A 333 -7.60 1.40 -6.16
CA GLU A 333 -8.04 2.70 -5.64
C GLU A 333 -7.11 3.87 -6.07
N SER A 334 -6.46 3.74 -7.24
CA SER A 334 -5.71 4.86 -7.80
C SER A 334 -6.70 5.96 -8.22
N PRO A 335 -6.49 7.20 -7.77
CA PRO A 335 -7.34 8.32 -8.17
C PRO A 335 -7.22 8.64 -9.67
N TYR A 336 -6.10 8.26 -10.29
CA TYR A 336 -5.90 8.41 -11.73
C TYR A 336 -6.73 7.40 -12.53
N VAL A 337 -6.99 6.22 -11.97
CA VAL A 337 -7.93 5.24 -12.55
C VAL A 337 -9.35 5.79 -12.50
N GLU A 338 -9.77 6.37 -11.37
CA GLU A 338 -11.09 7.03 -11.27
C GLU A 338 -11.23 8.21 -12.22
N LEU A 339 -10.16 9.01 -12.35
CA LEU A 339 -10.12 10.14 -13.31
C LEU A 339 -10.26 9.65 -14.74
N ALA A 340 -9.51 8.62 -15.14
CA ALA A 340 -9.58 8.03 -16.48
C ALA A 340 -10.98 7.43 -16.77
N GLU A 341 -11.53 6.66 -15.81
CA GLU A 341 -12.90 6.11 -15.92
C GLU A 341 -13.95 7.20 -16.13
N ALA A 342 -13.87 8.27 -15.32
CA ALA A 342 -14.81 9.38 -15.41
C ALA A 342 -14.72 10.13 -16.76
N LEU A 343 -13.52 10.39 -17.26
CA LEU A 343 -13.30 11.06 -18.55
C LEU A 343 -13.77 10.19 -19.72
N LEU A 344 -13.47 8.88 -19.71
CA LEU A 344 -13.99 7.94 -20.70
C LEU A 344 -15.52 7.89 -20.68
N GLY A 345 -16.14 7.86 -19.47
CA GLY A 345 -17.58 7.89 -19.29
C GLY A 345 -18.24 9.19 -19.81
N LYS A 346 -17.49 10.30 -19.83
CA LYS A 346 -17.92 11.59 -20.40
C LYS A 346 -17.65 11.71 -21.92
N GLY A 347 -17.12 10.65 -22.56
CA GLY A 347 -16.88 10.60 -23.99
C GLY A 347 -15.57 11.25 -24.44
N TYR A 348 -14.59 11.38 -23.56
CA TYR A 348 -13.23 11.78 -23.93
C TYR A 348 -12.47 10.61 -24.54
N GLU A 349 -11.62 10.88 -25.52
CA GLU A 349 -10.60 9.95 -26.01
C GLU A 349 -9.40 10.05 -25.06
N VAL A 350 -9.19 9.03 -24.25
CA VAL A 350 -8.11 8.99 -23.26
C VAL A 350 -7.01 8.06 -23.76
N ARG A 351 -5.77 8.56 -23.80
CA ARG A 351 -4.55 7.76 -23.98
C ARG A 351 -3.72 7.84 -22.72
N ILE A 352 -3.18 6.71 -22.29
CA ILE A 352 -2.46 6.59 -21.02
C ILE A 352 -1.04 6.14 -21.28
N HIS A 353 -0.07 6.77 -20.64
CA HIS A 353 1.27 6.25 -20.53
C HIS A 353 1.63 6.11 -19.07
N ASP A 354 2.11 4.94 -18.68
CA ASP A 354 2.69 4.67 -17.36
C ASP A 354 3.93 3.79 -17.57
N PRO A 355 5.12 4.25 -17.14
CA PRO A 355 6.39 3.62 -17.51
C PRO A 355 6.58 2.22 -16.90
N ILE A 356 5.86 1.89 -15.84
CA ILE A 356 6.00 0.62 -15.12
C ILE A 356 4.85 -0.35 -15.44
N LEU A 357 3.72 0.20 -15.87
CA LEU A 357 2.52 -0.58 -16.04
C LEU A 357 2.60 -1.53 -17.23
N ASN A 358 2.59 -2.81 -16.94
CA ASN A 358 2.40 -3.85 -17.94
C ASN A 358 1.08 -4.61 -17.66
N PRO A 359 0.03 -4.41 -18.47
CA PRO A 359 -1.25 -5.06 -18.26
C PRO A 359 -1.20 -6.60 -18.27
N SER A 360 -0.14 -7.17 -18.85
CA SER A 360 0.04 -8.63 -18.92
C SER A 360 0.63 -9.22 -17.63
N SER A 361 1.29 -8.40 -16.81
CA SER A 361 1.88 -8.80 -15.53
C SER A 361 0.96 -8.55 -14.34
N LEU A 362 -0.18 -7.88 -14.53
CA LEU A 362 -1.13 -7.65 -13.44
C LEU A 362 -1.73 -8.96 -12.95
N ILE A 363 -1.69 -9.17 -11.64
CA ILE A 363 -2.16 -10.40 -10.98
C ILE A 363 -3.15 -10.10 -9.84
N GLY A 364 -3.88 -11.11 -9.41
CA GLY A 364 -4.73 -11.09 -8.22
C GLY A 364 -5.76 -9.94 -8.22
N THR A 365 -5.91 -9.31 -7.07
CA THR A 365 -6.89 -8.22 -6.85
C THR A 365 -6.60 -6.96 -7.67
N ASN A 366 -5.34 -6.69 -8.00
CA ASN A 366 -4.95 -5.55 -8.84
C ASN A 366 -5.51 -5.74 -10.27
N ARG A 367 -5.36 -6.92 -10.84
CA ARG A 367 -5.94 -7.26 -12.15
C ARG A 367 -7.47 -7.16 -12.14
N GLN A 368 -8.14 -7.73 -11.14
CA GLN A 368 -9.60 -7.69 -11.02
C GLN A 368 -10.11 -6.25 -10.92
N TYR A 369 -9.42 -5.40 -10.16
CA TYR A 369 -9.77 -3.98 -10.04
C TYR A 369 -9.71 -3.28 -11.40
N VAL A 370 -8.63 -3.48 -12.15
CA VAL A 370 -8.45 -2.88 -13.48
C VAL A 370 -9.50 -3.38 -14.47
N GLU A 371 -9.75 -4.68 -14.51
CA GLU A 371 -10.75 -5.27 -15.41
C GLU A 371 -12.17 -4.73 -15.12
N SER A 372 -12.47 -4.39 -13.87
CA SER A 372 -13.75 -3.79 -13.49
C SER A 372 -13.87 -2.31 -13.82
N LYS A 373 -12.78 -1.53 -13.70
CA LYS A 373 -12.77 -0.07 -13.85
C LYS A 373 -12.39 0.39 -15.25
N LEU A 374 -11.38 -0.23 -15.83
CA LEU A 374 -10.84 0.07 -17.15
C LEU A 374 -10.69 -1.19 -18.01
N PRO A 375 -11.80 -1.84 -18.40
CA PRO A 375 -11.76 -3.11 -19.15
C PRO A 375 -11.01 -3.00 -20.49
N HIS A 376 -10.86 -1.78 -21.01
CA HIS A 376 -10.17 -1.50 -22.27
C HIS A 376 -8.76 -0.94 -22.09
N LEU A 377 -8.17 -1.05 -20.88
CA LEU A 377 -6.85 -0.49 -20.58
C LEU A 377 -5.78 -0.81 -21.65
N LYS A 378 -5.73 -2.05 -22.14
CA LYS A 378 -4.79 -2.47 -23.20
C LYS A 378 -4.89 -1.68 -24.51
N ARG A 379 -6.05 -1.07 -24.78
CA ARG A 379 -6.28 -0.28 -26.02
C ARG A 379 -5.89 1.17 -25.88
N ILE A 380 -5.94 1.69 -24.65
CA ILE A 380 -5.68 3.09 -24.34
C ILE A 380 -4.31 3.33 -23.75
N LEU A 381 -3.61 2.24 -23.35
CA LEU A 381 -2.23 2.31 -22.88
C LEU A 381 -1.27 2.39 -24.08
N THR A 382 -0.34 3.35 -24.02
CA THR A 382 0.66 3.62 -25.06
C THR A 382 2.04 3.17 -24.60
N ALA A 383 2.90 2.87 -25.57
CA ALA A 383 4.27 2.43 -25.31
C ALA A 383 5.21 3.57 -24.85
N SER A 384 4.87 4.82 -25.19
CA SER A 384 5.70 5.98 -24.85
C SER A 384 4.84 7.20 -24.50
N PRO A 385 5.41 8.18 -23.74
CA PRO A 385 4.71 9.43 -23.46
C PRO A 385 4.44 10.23 -24.75
N ARG A 386 5.33 10.19 -25.72
CA ARG A 386 5.14 10.83 -27.03
C ARG A 386 3.88 10.31 -27.75
N GLU A 387 3.66 9.01 -27.71
CA GLU A 387 2.48 8.39 -28.32
C GLU A 387 1.17 8.82 -27.60
N ALA A 388 1.22 8.94 -26.28
CA ALA A 388 0.06 9.42 -25.50
C ALA A 388 -0.26 10.89 -25.82
N ILE A 389 0.76 11.74 -25.85
CA ILE A 389 0.62 13.20 -26.03
C ILE A 389 0.32 13.56 -27.48
N ALA A 390 0.73 12.74 -28.46
CA ALA A 390 0.54 13.06 -29.88
C ALA A 390 -0.91 13.37 -30.24
N GLY A 391 -1.19 14.64 -30.50
CA GLY A 391 -2.50 15.16 -30.82
C GLY A 391 -3.47 15.27 -29.65
N ALA A 392 -3.00 15.15 -28.41
CA ALA A 392 -3.80 15.43 -27.23
C ALA A 392 -4.12 16.93 -27.11
N ASP A 393 -5.33 17.26 -26.71
CA ASP A 393 -5.75 18.62 -26.42
C ASP A 393 -5.31 19.01 -24.98
N VAL A 394 -5.35 18.06 -24.07
CA VAL A 394 -4.97 18.23 -22.66
C VAL A 394 -4.03 17.08 -22.22
N ALA A 395 -2.94 17.41 -21.56
CA ALA A 395 -2.11 16.46 -20.83
C ALA A 395 -2.34 16.58 -19.32
N LEU A 396 -2.75 15.49 -18.69
CA LEU A 396 -2.85 15.34 -17.24
C LEU A 396 -1.58 14.62 -16.75
N VAL A 397 -0.80 15.25 -15.89
CA VAL A 397 0.50 14.71 -15.49
C VAL A 397 0.50 14.36 -14.02
N SER A 398 0.61 13.07 -13.73
CA SER A 398 0.73 12.53 -12.37
C SER A 398 2.15 12.15 -11.98
N PHE A 399 3.01 11.87 -12.97
CA PHE A 399 4.41 11.54 -12.76
C PHE A 399 5.29 12.42 -13.62
N SER A 400 6.43 12.82 -13.10
CA SER A 400 7.48 13.51 -13.85
C SER A 400 8.67 12.55 -14.06
N THR A 401 8.92 12.20 -15.31
CA THR A 401 10.15 11.53 -15.75
C THR A 401 10.81 12.36 -16.84
N PRO A 402 12.12 12.24 -17.07
CA PRO A 402 12.80 12.97 -18.15
C PRO A 402 12.11 12.82 -19.51
N ASP A 403 11.70 11.61 -19.86
CA ASP A 403 11.01 11.30 -21.13
C ASP A 403 9.64 12.00 -21.24
N ILE A 404 8.91 12.12 -20.13
CA ILE A 404 7.62 12.82 -20.06
C ILE A 404 7.86 14.33 -20.26
N VAL A 405 8.83 14.91 -19.56
CA VAL A 405 9.16 16.33 -19.68
C VAL A 405 9.60 16.67 -21.10
N GLU A 406 10.52 15.87 -21.67
CA GLU A 406 10.97 16.06 -23.07
C GLU A 406 9.80 15.99 -24.06
N ALA A 407 8.93 14.99 -23.91
CA ALA A 407 7.78 14.83 -24.79
C ALA A 407 6.75 15.98 -24.67
N LEU A 408 6.54 16.53 -23.48
CA LEU A 408 5.67 17.68 -23.25
C LEU A 408 6.25 18.96 -23.86
N LEU A 409 7.55 19.19 -23.73
CA LEU A 409 8.23 20.35 -24.33
C LEU A 409 8.20 20.29 -25.86
N GLU A 410 8.37 19.09 -26.43
CA GLU A 410 8.39 18.90 -27.89
C GLU A 410 7.01 19.01 -28.53
N LEU A 411 5.99 18.37 -27.95
CA LEU A 411 4.66 18.24 -28.54
C LEU A 411 3.69 19.31 -28.06
N THR A 412 3.94 19.93 -26.95
CA THR A 412 3.23 21.05 -26.30
C THR A 412 1.71 21.02 -26.55
N PRO A 413 0.95 20.21 -25.80
CA PRO A 413 -0.51 20.18 -25.90
C PRO A 413 -1.10 21.54 -25.54
N SER A 414 -2.35 21.80 -25.92
CA SER A 414 -2.99 23.11 -25.67
C SER A 414 -3.10 23.43 -24.17
N ARG A 415 -3.12 22.41 -23.32
CA ARG A 415 -3.14 22.56 -21.86
C ARG A 415 -2.34 21.43 -21.22
N ILE A 416 -1.54 21.77 -20.21
CA ILE A 416 -0.81 20.84 -19.36
C ILE A 416 -1.32 21.04 -17.92
N ILE A 417 -2.02 20.08 -17.37
CA ILE A 417 -2.51 20.13 -15.99
C ILE A 417 -1.59 19.25 -15.16
N ASP A 418 -0.79 19.88 -14.31
CA ASP A 418 0.10 19.20 -13.37
C ASP A 418 -0.68 18.79 -12.12
N LEU A 419 -0.84 17.48 -11.91
CA LEU A 419 -1.59 16.93 -10.78
C LEU A 419 -0.71 16.77 -9.53
N ASP A 420 0.63 16.69 -9.67
CA ASP A 420 1.54 16.36 -8.55
C ASP A 420 2.52 17.50 -8.19
N GLY A 421 2.64 18.53 -9.02
CA GLY A 421 3.52 19.67 -8.78
C GLY A 421 5.01 19.35 -8.89
N ARG A 422 5.39 18.52 -9.87
CA ARG A 422 6.80 18.05 -10.04
C ARG A 422 7.37 18.26 -11.43
N LEU A 423 6.67 19.00 -12.29
CA LEU A 423 7.12 19.16 -13.68
C LEU A 423 8.36 20.06 -13.82
N GLY A 424 8.56 20.97 -12.91
CA GLY A 424 9.71 21.85 -12.90
C GLY A 424 9.54 23.14 -13.73
N PRO A 425 10.50 24.08 -13.58
CA PRO A 425 10.33 25.46 -14.02
C PRO A 425 10.25 25.62 -15.55
N GLU A 426 10.81 24.70 -16.32
CA GLU A 426 10.75 24.76 -17.79
C GLU A 426 9.32 24.60 -18.33
N LEU A 427 8.55 23.69 -17.76
CA LEU A 427 7.15 23.48 -18.11
C LEU A 427 6.23 24.47 -17.39
N GLU A 428 6.54 24.85 -16.15
CA GLU A 428 5.78 25.85 -15.39
C GLU A 428 5.80 27.24 -16.03
N ALA A 429 6.82 27.54 -16.87
CA ALA A 429 6.93 28.80 -17.61
C ALA A 429 6.07 28.87 -18.88
N LEU A 430 5.42 27.76 -19.28
CA LEU A 430 4.59 27.74 -20.48
C LEU A 430 3.20 28.33 -20.21
N ASP A 431 2.68 29.11 -21.14
CA ASP A 431 1.31 29.69 -21.05
C ASP A 431 0.20 28.62 -20.95
N CYS A 432 0.47 27.40 -21.43
CA CYS A 432 -0.46 26.28 -21.38
C CYS A 432 -0.38 25.45 -20.09
N TYR A 433 0.50 25.82 -19.16
CA TYR A 433 0.68 25.12 -17.89
C TYR A 433 -0.35 25.55 -16.86
N GLU A 434 -0.89 24.58 -16.15
CA GLU A 434 -1.80 24.77 -15.03
C GLU A 434 -1.41 23.83 -13.87
N GLY A 435 -1.14 24.36 -12.70
CA GLY A 435 -1.04 23.57 -11.46
C GLY A 435 -2.41 23.35 -10.84
N MET A 436 -2.59 22.26 -10.06
CA MET A 436 -3.87 22.01 -9.37
C MET A 436 -4.20 23.07 -8.33
N SER A 437 -3.21 23.59 -7.62
CA SER A 437 -3.42 24.52 -6.50
C SER A 437 -2.28 25.54 -6.34
N TRP A 438 -1.50 25.76 -7.37
CA TRP A 438 -0.36 26.71 -7.37
C TRP A 438 -0.29 27.45 -8.68
#